data_84a6fabd314ca4b137feb99d19142790
#
_entry.id   84a6fabd314ca4b137feb99d19142790
#
_cell.length_a   1.000
_cell.length_b   1.000
_cell.length_c   1.000
_cell.angle_alpha   90.00
_cell.angle_beta   90.00
_cell.angle_gamma   90.00
#
_symmetry.space_group_name_H-M   'P 1'
#
loop_
_entity.id
_entity.type
_entity.pdbx_description
1 polymer ?
#
loop_
_entity_poly.entity_id
_entity_poly.type
_entity_poly.pdbx_seq_one_letter_code
_entity_poly.pdbx_strand_id
1 'polypeptide(L)'
;MGDRLRAVDLAREAGISTQQVRNYVETGILPPVERTDSGYRVFTTAHAEALRAGRALAVGHGWPTTGAIMRAVHGGDLETALAVLDESHAGLHRERTELAEVIRALDTLITHEAEPPDRDRGGMRIGEVADAIGVQTPVLRLWETRGLLRPTREKVTGYRRYSASEARLAQIVALLRRGHHPFSTIESVLAELRTTGSPERVRAELAGRERELHLRSRSRLEGSAALHAYLQGIAQQITKTF
;
A
#
# COMPACT_ATOMS: atom_id res chain seq x y z
N MET A 1 23.01 -31.85 20.14
CA MET A 1 23.30 -32.34 18.80
C MET A 1 22.00 -32.21 18.01
N GLY A 2 21.84 -31.14 17.22
CA GLY A 2 20.58 -30.90 16.48
C GLY A 2 20.40 -31.95 15.40
N ASP A 3 19.14 -32.37 15.17
CA ASP A 3 18.82 -33.35 14.12
C ASP A 3 19.35 -32.84 12.77
N ARG A 4 20.19 -33.65 12.12
CA ARG A 4 20.71 -33.38 10.78
C ARG A 4 19.60 -33.61 9.76
N LEU A 5 19.24 -32.53 9.05
CA LEU A 5 18.24 -32.55 7.98
C LEU A 5 18.93 -32.49 6.61
N ARG A 6 18.26 -32.96 5.59
CA ARG A 6 18.68 -32.80 4.18
C ARG A 6 17.81 -31.74 3.50
N ALA A 7 18.30 -31.20 2.40
CA ALA A 7 17.52 -30.23 1.60
C ALA A 7 16.13 -30.77 1.18
N VAL A 8 16.02 -32.10 0.95
CA VAL A 8 14.75 -32.73 0.60
C VAL A 8 13.74 -32.75 1.74
N ASP A 9 14.21 -32.77 2.97
CA ASP A 9 13.34 -32.80 4.17
C ASP A 9 12.71 -31.44 4.36
N LEU A 10 13.49 -30.34 4.24
CA LEU A 10 12.99 -28.95 4.23
C LEU A 10 12.07 -28.68 3.04
N ALA A 11 12.46 -29.17 1.86
CA ALA A 11 11.68 -29.01 0.64
C ALA A 11 10.28 -29.64 0.76
N ARG A 12 10.21 -30.84 1.34
CA ARG A 12 8.96 -31.57 1.57
C ARG A 12 8.08 -30.86 2.61
N GLU A 13 8.65 -30.45 3.74
CA GLU A 13 7.93 -29.72 4.79
C GLU A 13 7.31 -28.42 4.25
N ALA A 14 8.07 -27.70 3.42
CA ALA A 14 7.63 -26.41 2.89
C ALA A 14 6.83 -26.51 1.57
N GLY A 15 6.70 -27.68 0.95
CA GLY A 15 6.03 -27.84 -0.35
C GLY A 15 6.75 -27.11 -1.50
N ILE A 16 8.10 -27.09 -1.50
CA ILE A 16 8.93 -26.41 -2.51
C ILE A 16 9.97 -27.39 -3.07
N SER A 17 10.70 -26.97 -4.11
CA SER A 17 11.79 -27.78 -4.67
C SER A 17 13.07 -27.70 -3.80
N THR A 18 13.92 -28.69 -3.87
CA THR A 18 15.26 -28.67 -3.24
C THR A 18 16.14 -27.57 -3.83
N GLN A 19 15.93 -27.19 -5.09
CA GLN A 19 16.62 -26.06 -5.70
C GLN A 19 16.20 -24.74 -5.05
N GLN A 20 14.92 -24.58 -4.73
CA GLN A 20 14.44 -23.38 -4.04
C GLN A 20 15.03 -23.27 -2.62
N VAL A 21 15.20 -24.39 -1.90
CA VAL A 21 15.90 -24.39 -0.60
C VAL A 21 17.35 -23.91 -0.76
N ARG A 22 18.05 -24.36 -1.81
CA ARG A 22 19.42 -23.90 -2.11
C ARG A 22 19.47 -22.41 -2.43
N ASN A 23 18.53 -21.92 -3.24
CA ASN A 23 18.42 -20.50 -3.57
C ASN A 23 18.20 -19.65 -2.32
N TYR A 24 17.40 -20.14 -1.36
CA TYR A 24 17.17 -19.42 -0.09
C TYR A 24 18.43 -19.33 0.78
N VAL A 25 19.31 -20.32 0.74
CA VAL A 25 20.65 -20.22 1.37
C VAL A 25 21.50 -19.17 0.64
N GLU A 26 21.54 -19.22 -0.69
CA GLU A 26 22.37 -18.34 -1.51
C GLU A 26 21.91 -16.86 -1.42
N THR A 27 20.62 -16.62 -1.26
CA THR A 27 20.04 -15.28 -1.07
C THR A 27 20.00 -14.81 0.39
N GLY A 28 20.44 -15.64 1.35
CA GLY A 28 20.51 -15.32 2.77
C GLY A 28 19.14 -15.33 3.49
N ILE A 29 18.10 -15.86 2.86
CA ILE A 29 16.80 -16.13 3.50
C ILE A 29 16.92 -17.26 4.53
N LEU A 30 17.76 -18.26 4.26
CA LEU A 30 18.20 -19.27 5.23
C LEU A 30 19.59 -18.93 5.75
N PRO A 31 19.94 -19.34 6.97
CA PRO A 31 21.29 -19.17 7.48
C PRO A 31 22.32 -19.93 6.64
N PRO A 32 23.61 -19.61 6.76
CA PRO A 32 24.69 -20.36 6.11
C PRO A 32 24.66 -21.84 6.51
N VAL A 33 24.97 -22.72 5.58
CA VAL A 33 24.98 -24.16 5.80
C VAL A 33 26.40 -24.68 5.91
N GLU A 34 26.65 -25.54 6.87
CA GLU A 34 27.87 -26.35 6.95
C GLU A 34 27.88 -27.42 5.84
N ARG A 35 29.09 -27.89 5.49
CA ARG A 35 29.28 -29.01 4.59
C ARG A 35 29.97 -30.16 5.30
N THR A 36 29.60 -31.38 4.96
CA THR A 36 30.34 -32.57 5.35
C THR A 36 31.69 -32.62 4.65
N ASP A 37 32.60 -33.48 5.13
CA ASP A 37 33.87 -33.76 4.46
C ASP A 37 33.69 -34.21 3.02
N SER A 38 32.56 -34.87 2.71
CA SER A 38 32.15 -35.28 1.36
C SER A 38 31.45 -34.14 0.57
N GLY A 39 31.38 -32.91 1.08
CA GLY A 39 30.88 -31.73 0.40
C GLY A 39 29.35 -31.53 0.43
N TYR A 40 28.58 -32.39 1.09
CA TYR A 40 27.13 -32.29 1.19
C TYR A 40 26.72 -31.18 2.21
N ARG A 41 25.70 -30.38 1.85
CA ARG A 41 25.10 -29.37 2.74
C ARG A 41 24.36 -30.04 3.91
N VAL A 42 24.61 -29.59 5.12
CA VAL A 42 23.95 -30.07 6.35
C VAL A 42 22.95 -28.99 6.80
N PHE A 43 21.70 -29.36 6.84
CA PHE A 43 20.65 -28.51 7.39
C PHE A 43 20.31 -28.95 8.84
N THR A 44 19.73 -28.06 9.60
CA THR A 44 19.35 -28.29 11.00
C THR A 44 17.93 -27.78 11.26
N THR A 45 17.39 -28.04 12.43
CA THR A 45 16.11 -27.46 12.89
C THR A 45 16.08 -25.93 12.76
N ALA A 46 17.21 -25.24 13.00
CA ALA A 46 17.29 -23.79 12.81
C ALA A 46 17.00 -23.37 11.36
N HIS A 47 17.41 -24.15 10.36
CA HIS A 47 17.07 -23.89 8.96
C HIS A 47 15.58 -24.11 8.68
N ALA A 48 14.94 -25.10 9.30
CA ALA A 48 13.50 -25.32 9.17
C ALA A 48 12.71 -24.17 9.83
N GLU A 49 13.15 -23.70 10.99
CA GLU A 49 12.56 -22.54 11.68
C GLU A 49 12.72 -21.25 10.86
N ALA A 50 13.92 -21.01 10.33
CA ALA A 50 14.18 -19.88 9.43
C ALA A 50 13.28 -19.93 8.19
N LEU A 51 13.09 -21.13 7.60
CA LEU A 51 12.24 -21.32 6.43
C LEU A 51 10.78 -21.00 6.75
N ARG A 52 10.26 -21.45 7.87
CA ARG A 52 8.90 -21.12 8.33
C ARG A 52 8.72 -19.63 8.56
N ALA A 53 9.64 -18.99 9.28
CA ALA A 53 9.61 -17.55 9.52
C ALA A 53 9.70 -16.73 8.24
N GLY A 54 10.63 -17.05 7.34
CA GLY A 54 10.79 -16.36 6.06
C GLY A 54 9.54 -16.48 5.18
N ARG A 55 8.90 -17.64 5.14
CA ARG A 55 7.66 -17.84 4.37
C ARG A 55 6.49 -17.08 4.96
N ALA A 56 6.34 -17.06 6.27
CA ALA A 56 5.30 -16.28 6.94
C ALA A 56 5.49 -14.78 6.71
N LEU A 57 6.73 -14.28 6.82
CA LEU A 57 7.06 -12.89 6.47
C LEU A 57 6.72 -12.55 5.02
N ALA A 58 7.05 -13.44 4.07
CA ALA A 58 6.86 -13.18 2.65
C ALA A 58 5.39 -13.00 2.25
N VAL A 59 4.45 -13.62 2.94
CA VAL A 59 3.01 -13.46 2.71
C VAL A 59 2.56 -12.02 2.96
N GLY A 60 3.05 -11.39 4.03
CA GLY A 60 2.65 -10.02 4.41
C GLY A 60 3.56 -8.92 3.87
N HIS A 61 4.87 -9.20 3.78
CA HIS A 61 5.89 -8.19 3.46
C HIS A 61 6.48 -8.32 2.04
N GLY A 62 6.23 -9.45 1.36
CA GLY A 62 6.84 -9.78 0.08
C GLY A 62 8.29 -10.27 0.20
N TRP A 63 8.76 -10.99 -0.83
CA TRP A 63 10.10 -11.61 -0.83
C TRP A 63 11.27 -10.63 -0.72
N PRO A 64 11.25 -9.44 -1.38
CA PRO A 64 12.37 -8.48 -1.25
C PRO A 64 12.58 -8.02 0.19
N THR A 65 11.52 -7.61 0.87
CA THR A 65 11.55 -7.17 2.28
C THR A 65 11.95 -8.30 3.21
N THR A 66 11.36 -9.50 3.02
CA THR A 66 11.72 -10.70 3.77
C THR A 66 13.19 -11.06 3.64
N GLY A 67 13.73 -11.01 2.42
CA GLY A 67 15.15 -11.25 2.19
C GLY A 67 16.06 -10.24 2.88
N ALA A 68 15.67 -8.96 2.94
CA ALA A 68 16.40 -7.94 3.68
C ALA A 68 16.41 -8.22 5.19
N ILE A 69 15.23 -8.52 5.76
CA ILE A 69 15.08 -8.85 7.19
C ILE A 69 15.91 -10.10 7.55
N MET A 70 15.74 -11.20 6.83
CA MET A 70 16.40 -12.46 7.17
C MET A 70 17.92 -12.39 7.03
N ARG A 71 18.44 -11.68 6.00
CA ARG A 71 19.88 -11.44 5.87
C ARG A 71 20.45 -10.64 7.04
N ALA A 72 19.75 -9.60 7.47
CA ALA A 72 20.16 -8.79 8.62
C ALA A 72 20.17 -9.64 9.90
N VAL A 73 19.13 -10.45 10.13
CA VAL A 73 19.06 -11.38 11.27
C VAL A 73 20.21 -12.37 11.25
N HIS A 74 20.50 -13.01 10.12
CA HIS A 74 21.58 -13.99 10.00
C HIS A 74 22.98 -13.35 10.06
N GLY A 75 23.09 -12.06 9.73
CA GLY A 75 24.30 -11.25 9.92
C GLY A 75 24.50 -10.72 11.34
N GLY A 76 23.57 -10.96 12.26
CA GLY A 76 23.60 -10.45 13.63
C GLY A 76 23.20 -8.98 13.78
N ASP A 77 22.71 -8.35 12.71
CA ASP A 77 22.27 -6.96 12.68
C ASP A 77 20.73 -6.86 12.90
N LEU A 78 20.34 -7.04 14.17
CA LEU A 78 18.94 -7.00 14.55
C LEU A 78 18.34 -5.59 14.38
N GLU A 79 19.14 -4.54 14.55
CA GLU A 79 18.69 -3.15 14.39
C GLU A 79 18.21 -2.90 12.95
N THR A 80 19.01 -3.26 11.95
CA THR A 80 18.61 -3.17 10.55
C THR A 80 17.39 -4.06 10.25
N ALA A 81 17.32 -5.28 10.80
CA ALA A 81 16.17 -6.16 10.60
C ALA A 81 14.86 -5.52 11.08
N LEU A 82 14.88 -4.93 12.29
CA LEU A 82 13.73 -4.24 12.86
C LEU A 82 13.38 -2.96 12.08
N ALA A 83 14.36 -2.16 11.68
CA ALA A 83 14.13 -0.96 10.88
C ALA A 83 13.43 -1.28 9.53
N VAL A 84 13.84 -2.34 8.85
CA VAL A 84 13.17 -2.81 7.60
C VAL A 84 11.75 -3.29 7.87
N LEU A 85 11.51 -3.97 8.99
CA LEU A 85 10.18 -4.43 9.39
C LEU A 85 9.26 -3.24 9.67
N ASP A 86 9.74 -2.26 10.45
CA ASP A 86 9.00 -1.05 10.80
C ASP A 86 8.64 -0.22 9.58
N GLU A 87 9.59 -0.01 8.64
CA GLU A 87 9.30 0.71 7.39
C GLU A 87 8.24 -0.02 6.55
N SER A 88 8.28 -1.34 6.50
CA SER A 88 7.24 -2.12 5.83
C SER A 88 5.86 -1.91 6.47
N HIS A 89 5.75 -1.92 7.79
CA HIS A 89 4.50 -1.62 8.50
C HIS A 89 4.04 -0.17 8.27
N ALA A 90 4.97 0.79 8.35
CA ALA A 90 4.69 2.20 8.08
C ALA A 90 4.17 2.43 6.67
N GLY A 91 4.73 1.73 5.66
CA GLY A 91 4.24 1.76 4.28
C GLY A 91 2.78 1.32 4.17
N LEU A 92 2.41 0.21 4.77
CA LEU A 92 1.01 -0.26 4.78
C LEU A 92 0.09 0.68 5.56
N HIS A 93 0.57 1.28 6.64
CA HIS A 93 -0.20 2.27 7.38
C HIS A 93 -0.49 3.51 6.53
N ARG A 94 0.49 4.02 5.77
CA ARG A 94 0.29 5.12 4.81
C ARG A 94 -0.77 4.77 3.77
N GLU A 95 -0.67 3.60 3.12
CA GLU A 95 -1.68 3.13 2.15
C GLU A 95 -3.10 3.11 2.74
N ARG A 96 -3.24 2.62 3.99
CA ARG A 96 -4.54 2.59 4.69
C ARG A 96 -5.07 3.96 5.03
N THR A 97 -4.21 4.87 5.46
CA THR A 97 -4.58 6.25 5.80
C THR A 97 -5.03 7.00 4.55
N GLU A 98 -4.30 6.89 3.45
CA GLU A 98 -4.67 7.49 2.16
C GLU A 98 -6.02 6.97 1.66
N LEU A 99 -6.24 5.65 1.70
CA LEU A 99 -7.52 5.07 1.31
C LEU A 99 -8.67 5.55 2.20
N ALA A 100 -8.47 5.60 3.52
CA ALA A 100 -9.48 6.08 4.47
C ALA A 100 -9.84 7.56 4.24
N GLU A 101 -8.88 8.40 3.84
CA GLU A 101 -9.13 9.79 3.45
C GLU A 101 -10.02 9.88 2.21
N VAL A 102 -9.71 9.07 1.17
CA VAL A 102 -10.52 9.03 -0.06
C VAL A 102 -11.94 8.56 0.24
N ILE A 103 -12.10 7.52 1.05
CA ILE A 103 -13.41 7.00 1.46
C ILE A 103 -14.21 8.07 2.21
N ARG A 104 -13.61 8.76 3.19
CA ARG A 104 -14.29 9.85 3.92
C ARG A 104 -14.72 10.99 3.00
N ALA A 105 -13.90 11.33 2.01
CA ALA A 105 -14.26 12.33 1.01
C ALA A 105 -15.47 11.90 0.15
N LEU A 106 -15.52 10.63 -0.27
CA LEU A 106 -16.65 10.07 -1.00
C LEU A 106 -17.92 10.01 -0.15
N ASP A 107 -17.82 9.58 1.12
CA ASP A 107 -18.95 9.56 2.05
C ASP A 107 -19.51 10.98 2.25
N THR A 108 -18.65 12.00 2.30
CA THR A 108 -19.07 13.41 2.32
C THR A 108 -19.84 13.79 1.06
N LEU A 109 -19.41 13.34 -0.12
CA LEU A 109 -20.12 13.62 -1.38
C LEU A 109 -21.46 12.91 -1.48
N ILE A 110 -21.54 11.67 -1.01
CA ILE A 110 -22.77 10.87 -1.00
C ILE A 110 -23.81 11.50 -0.06
N THR A 111 -23.37 11.98 1.11
CA THR A 111 -24.26 12.60 2.10
C THR A 111 -24.76 13.97 1.66
N HIS A 112 -23.97 14.71 0.91
CA HIS A 112 -24.33 16.02 0.39
C HIS A 112 -24.67 15.89 -1.09
N GLU A 113 -25.92 15.56 -1.42
CA GLU A 113 -26.39 15.55 -2.81
C GLU A 113 -26.07 16.92 -3.46
N ALA A 114 -25.02 16.92 -4.29
CA ALA A 114 -24.70 18.09 -5.10
C ALA A 114 -25.78 18.20 -6.18
N GLU A 115 -26.71 19.16 -6.03
CA GLU A 115 -27.66 19.47 -7.09
C GLU A 115 -26.89 19.73 -8.40
N PRO A 116 -27.29 19.09 -9.51
CA PRO A 116 -26.64 19.33 -10.79
C PRO A 116 -26.79 20.82 -11.15
N PRO A 117 -25.72 21.51 -11.57
CA PRO A 117 -25.83 22.88 -12.04
C PRO A 117 -26.81 22.94 -13.21
N ASP A 118 -27.62 24.01 -13.22
CA ASP A 118 -28.65 24.25 -14.22
C ASP A 118 -28.10 24.07 -15.65
N ARG A 119 -28.88 23.40 -16.49
CA ARG A 119 -28.45 22.94 -17.82
C ARG A 119 -28.44 24.10 -18.81
N ASP A 120 -27.43 24.95 -18.79
CA ASP A 120 -27.21 25.88 -19.88
C ASP A 120 -26.36 25.24 -20.99
N ARG A 121 -26.86 25.26 -22.23
CA ARG A 121 -26.26 24.59 -23.43
C ARG A 121 -24.91 25.17 -23.84
N GLY A 122 -24.49 26.30 -23.25
CA GLY A 122 -23.26 27.02 -23.61
C GLY A 122 -22.07 26.86 -22.65
N GLY A 123 -22.24 26.19 -21.53
CA GLY A 123 -21.27 26.14 -20.43
C GLY A 123 -21.20 27.49 -19.68
N MET A 124 -20.67 27.46 -18.44
CA MET A 124 -20.57 28.61 -17.55
C MET A 124 -19.24 29.35 -17.70
N ARG A 125 -19.23 30.67 -17.50
CA ARG A 125 -18.01 31.47 -17.36
C ARG A 125 -17.43 31.29 -15.95
N ILE A 126 -16.14 31.62 -15.78
CA ILE A 126 -15.45 31.47 -14.47
C ILE A 126 -16.14 32.24 -13.34
N GLY A 127 -16.68 33.44 -13.61
CA GLY A 127 -17.44 34.22 -12.62
C GLY A 127 -18.72 33.52 -12.18
N GLU A 128 -19.49 33.00 -13.14
CA GLU A 128 -20.75 32.29 -12.87
C GLU A 128 -20.52 31.02 -12.04
N VAL A 129 -19.45 30.28 -12.33
CA VAL A 129 -19.06 29.11 -11.52
C VAL A 129 -18.62 29.55 -10.12
N ALA A 130 -17.81 30.60 -10.01
CA ALA A 130 -17.33 31.14 -8.75
C ALA A 130 -18.49 31.55 -7.81
N ASP A 131 -19.47 32.28 -8.37
CA ASP A 131 -20.66 32.73 -7.65
C ASP A 131 -21.53 31.51 -7.22
N ALA A 132 -21.74 30.55 -8.13
CA ALA A 132 -22.56 29.36 -7.85
C ALA A 132 -22.01 28.49 -6.70
N ILE A 133 -20.68 28.44 -6.54
CA ILE A 133 -20.05 27.57 -5.52
C ILE A 133 -19.52 28.38 -4.31
N GLY A 134 -19.69 29.69 -4.30
CA GLY A 134 -19.30 30.56 -3.19
C GLY A 134 -17.79 30.70 -3.01
N VAL A 135 -17.01 30.75 -4.12
CA VAL A 135 -15.56 30.98 -4.09
C VAL A 135 -15.18 32.15 -4.98
N GLN A 136 -13.95 32.65 -4.82
CA GLN A 136 -13.44 33.70 -5.70
C GLN A 136 -12.77 33.12 -6.96
N THR A 137 -12.82 33.84 -8.08
CA THR A 137 -12.22 33.43 -9.36
C THR A 137 -10.72 33.06 -9.26
N PRO A 138 -9.86 33.70 -8.45
CA PRO A 138 -8.49 33.26 -8.24
C PRO A 138 -8.36 31.84 -7.69
N VAL A 139 -9.31 31.40 -6.86
CA VAL A 139 -9.34 30.04 -6.31
C VAL A 139 -9.58 29.02 -7.41
N LEU A 140 -10.54 29.29 -8.32
CA LEU A 140 -10.77 28.42 -9.48
C LEU A 140 -9.54 28.33 -10.39
N ARG A 141 -8.82 29.44 -10.62
CA ARG A 141 -7.56 29.43 -11.38
C ARG A 141 -6.48 28.58 -10.72
N LEU A 142 -6.39 28.61 -9.39
CA LEU A 142 -5.49 27.73 -8.63
C LEU A 142 -5.86 26.27 -8.86
N TRP A 143 -7.14 25.91 -8.84
CA TRP A 143 -7.60 24.54 -9.07
C TRP A 143 -7.34 24.07 -10.51
N GLU A 144 -7.47 24.98 -11.49
CA GLU A 144 -7.04 24.70 -12.87
C GLU A 144 -5.53 24.42 -12.96
N THR A 145 -4.72 25.30 -12.36
CA THR A 145 -3.25 25.15 -12.35
C THR A 145 -2.82 23.82 -11.72
N ARG A 146 -3.59 23.33 -10.74
CA ARG A 146 -3.39 22.02 -10.12
C ARG A 146 -3.98 20.85 -10.91
N GLY A 147 -4.63 21.10 -12.04
CA GLY A 147 -5.25 20.07 -12.88
C GLY A 147 -6.54 19.46 -12.31
N LEU A 148 -7.07 20.02 -11.20
CA LEU A 148 -8.34 19.60 -10.61
C LEU A 148 -9.51 19.91 -11.55
N LEU A 149 -9.47 21.04 -12.25
CA LEU A 149 -10.46 21.48 -13.23
C LEU A 149 -9.81 21.65 -14.59
N ARG A 150 -10.58 21.36 -15.66
CA ARG A 150 -10.10 21.40 -17.07
C ARG A 150 -11.10 22.14 -17.95
N PRO A 151 -11.35 23.45 -17.72
CA PRO A 151 -12.25 24.21 -18.58
C PRO A 151 -11.71 24.29 -20.01
N THR A 152 -12.60 24.35 -20.98
CA THR A 152 -12.23 24.65 -22.35
C THR A 152 -12.06 26.16 -22.56
N ARG A 153 -11.36 26.55 -23.62
CA ARG A 153 -11.28 27.96 -24.04
C ARG A 153 -12.11 28.17 -25.27
N GLU A 154 -12.91 29.21 -25.25
CA GLU A 154 -13.69 29.64 -26.42
C GLU A 154 -12.75 30.09 -27.54
N LYS A 155 -12.93 29.56 -28.75
CA LYS A 155 -12.00 29.76 -29.87
C LYS A 155 -11.87 31.23 -30.31
N VAL A 156 -12.93 32.01 -30.16
CA VAL A 156 -12.99 33.41 -30.65
C VAL A 156 -12.52 34.39 -29.61
N THR A 157 -12.96 34.23 -28.36
CA THR A 157 -12.72 35.20 -27.28
C THR A 157 -11.60 34.80 -26.33
N GLY A 158 -11.18 33.53 -26.34
CA GLY A 158 -10.20 32.97 -25.42
C GLY A 158 -10.70 32.78 -23.97
N TYR A 159 -11.98 33.13 -23.71
CA TYR A 159 -12.56 33.00 -22.37
C TYR A 159 -12.71 31.54 -21.95
N ARG A 160 -12.57 31.29 -20.63
CA ARG A 160 -12.78 29.97 -20.02
C ARG A 160 -14.25 29.60 -20.03
N ARG A 161 -14.54 28.37 -20.44
CA ARG A 161 -15.88 27.78 -20.43
C ARG A 161 -15.84 26.48 -19.64
N TYR A 162 -16.64 26.41 -18.60
CA TYR A 162 -16.84 25.22 -17.79
C TYR A 162 -18.09 24.50 -18.30
N SER A 163 -17.93 23.28 -18.80
CA SER A 163 -19.07 22.41 -19.10
C SER A 163 -19.89 22.13 -17.83
N ALA A 164 -21.08 21.59 -17.94
CA ALA A 164 -21.88 21.18 -16.78
C ALA A 164 -21.13 20.16 -15.91
N SER A 165 -20.37 19.26 -16.53
CA SER A 165 -19.52 18.29 -15.82
C SER A 165 -18.37 18.98 -15.06
N GLU A 166 -17.67 19.94 -15.68
CA GLU A 166 -16.61 20.69 -15.00
C GLU A 166 -17.15 21.59 -13.89
N ALA A 167 -18.31 22.19 -14.05
CA ALA A 167 -18.96 22.97 -13.00
C ALA A 167 -19.36 22.08 -11.81
N ARG A 168 -19.85 20.86 -12.06
CA ARG A 168 -20.10 19.85 -11.03
C ARG A 168 -18.81 19.44 -10.30
N LEU A 169 -17.72 19.20 -11.03
CA LEU A 169 -16.42 18.90 -10.40
C LEU A 169 -15.93 20.07 -9.55
N ALA A 170 -16.17 21.33 -9.97
CA ALA A 170 -15.84 22.51 -9.15
C ALA A 170 -16.64 22.54 -7.84
N GLN A 171 -17.94 22.19 -7.86
CA GLN A 171 -18.76 22.05 -6.65
C GLN A 171 -18.19 20.97 -5.70
N ILE A 172 -17.81 19.81 -6.25
CA ILE A 172 -17.19 18.72 -5.49
C ILE A 172 -15.89 19.19 -4.84
N VAL A 173 -15.01 19.87 -5.58
CA VAL A 173 -13.77 20.42 -5.05
C VAL A 173 -14.07 21.42 -3.90
N ALA A 174 -15.05 22.32 -4.09
CA ALA A 174 -15.43 23.29 -3.07
C ALA A 174 -15.94 22.59 -1.79
N LEU A 175 -16.79 21.56 -1.93
CA LEU A 175 -17.32 20.80 -0.81
C LEU A 175 -16.18 20.09 -0.03
N LEU A 176 -15.31 19.37 -0.73
CA LEU A 176 -14.20 18.67 -0.10
C LEU A 176 -13.19 19.63 0.55
N ARG A 177 -12.96 20.81 -0.04
CA ARG A 177 -12.11 21.84 0.57
C ARG A 177 -12.74 22.44 1.83
N ARG A 178 -14.06 22.62 1.88
CA ARG A 178 -14.77 22.99 3.12
C ARG A 178 -14.65 21.93 4.20
N GLY A 179 -14.64 20.65 3.81
CA GLY A 179 -14.35 19.50 4.70
C GLY A 179 -12.87 19.33 5.05
N HIS A 180 -12.00 20.27 4.70
CA HIS A 180 -10.56 20.27 4.98
C HIS A 180 -9.78 19.10 4.38
N HIS A 181 -10.33 18.39 3.37
CA HIS A 181 -9.60 17.34 2.67
C HIS A 181 -8.37 17.91 1.93
N PRO A 182 -7.22 17.23 1.98
CA PRO A 182 -6.01 17.65 1.27
C PRO A 182 -6.19 17.55 -0.25
N PHE A 183 -5.42 18.34 -0.99
CA PHE A 183 -5.53 18.34 -2.46
C PHE A 183 -5.22 16.99 -3.09
N SER A 184 -4.27 16.23 -2.56
CA SER A 184 -3.95 14.87 -3.02
C SER A 184 -5.14 13.92 -2.96
N THR A 185 -5.91 13.97 -1.87
CA THR A 185 -7.15 13.20 -1.73
C THR A 185 -8.20 13.65 -2.75
N ILE A 186 -8.36 14.96 -2.95
CA ILE A 186 -9.31 15.51 -3.93
C ILE A 186 -8.93 15.07 -5.34
N GLU A 187 -7.64 15.11 -5.70
CA GLU A 187 -7.12 14.64 -6.99
C GLU A 187 -7.50 13.17 -7.24
N SER A 188 -7.29 12.31 -6.23
CA SER A 188 -7.65 10.89 -6.30
C SER A 188 -9.15 10.68 -6.51
N VAL A 189 -9.98 11.38 -5.71
CA VAL A 189 -11.46 11.30 -5.84
C VAL A 189 -11.91 11.77 -7.23
N LEU A 190 -11.38 12.87 -7.74
CA LEU A 190 -11.76 13.39 -9.06
C LEU A 190 -11.31 12.46 -10.20
N ALA A 191 -10.15 11.81 -10.08
CA ALA A 191 -9.67 10.84 -11.05
C ALA A 191 -10.65 9.66 -11.16
N GLU A 192 -11.05 9.10 -10.04
CA GLU A 192 -12.01 7.99 -9.98
C GLU A 192 -13.41 8.42 -10.48
N LEU A 193 -13.89 9.59 -10.08
CA LEU A 193 -15.19 10.11 -10.53
C LEU A 193 -15.25 10.36 -12.03
N ARG A 194 -14.14 10.78 -12.66
CA ARG A 194 -14.09 10.95 -14.13
C ARG A 194 -14.20 9.62 -14.86
N THR A 195 -13.74 8.53 -14.26
CA THR A 195 -13.77 7.18 -14.83
C THR A 195 -15.12 6.50 -14.58
N THR A 196 -15.63 6.58 -13.36
CA THR A 196 -16.78 5.80 -12.88
C THR A 196 -18.10 6.60 -12.92
N GLY A 197 -18.02 7.92 -12.78
CA GLY A 197 -19.15 8.86 -12.90
C GLY A 197 -20.03 9.00 -11.65
N SER A 198 -19.90 8.12 -10.62
CA SER A 198 -20.72 8.13 -9.40
C SER A 198 -19.88 7.88 -8.15
N PRO A 199 -20.04 8.70 -7.09
CA PRO A 199 -19.35 8.50 -5.82
C PRO A 199 -19.67 7.13 -5.19
N GLU A 200 -20.91 6.65 -5.31
CA GLU A 200 -21.37 5.38 -4.73
C GLU A 200 -20.66 4.20 -5.39
N ARG A 201 -20.48 4.24 -6.71
CA ARG A 201 -19.75 3.20 -7.46
C ARG A 201 -18.28 3.18 -7.04
N VAL A 202 -17.62 4.35 -7.00
CA VAL A 202 -16.25 4.46 -6.52
C VAL A 202 -16.13 3.91 -5.10
N ARG A 203 -17.04 4.28 -4.20
CA ARG A 203 -17.07 3.79 -2.81
C ARG A 203 -17.19 2.26 -2.73
N ALA A 204 -18.01 1.66 -3.60
CA ALA A 204 -18.20 0.21 -3.65
C ALA A 204 -16.93 -0.51 -4.15
N GLU A 205 -16.24 0.04 -5.16
CA GLU A 205 -14.96 -0.49 -5.66
C GLU A 205 -13.86 -0.44 -4.59
N LEU A 206 -13.75 0.69 -3.88
CA LEU A 206 -12.76 0.87 -2.82
C LEU A 206 -12.99 -0.04 -1.60
N ALA A 207 -14.21 -0.53 -1.37
CA ALA A 207 -14.48 -1.51 -0.32
C ALA A 207 -13.72 -2.84 -0.53
N GLY A 208 -13.46 -3.22 -1.78
CA GLY A 208 -12.59 -4.36 -2.11
C GLY A 208 -11.15 -4.13 -1.67
N ARG A 209 -10.60 -2.95 -2.00
CA ARG A 209 -9.24 -2.55 -1.64
C ARG A 209 -9.05 -2.42 -0.12
N GLU A 210 -10.06 -1.91 0.59
CA GLU A 210 -10.06 -1.83 2.05
C GLU A 210 -9.93 -3.22 2.70
N ARG A 211 -10.70 -4.21 2.21
CA ARG A 211 -10.60 -5.61 2.67
C ARG A 211 -9.22 -6.21 2.38
N GLU A 212 -8.66 -5.96 1.19
CA GLU A 212 -7.31 -6.42 0.85
C GLU A 212 -6.24 -5.86 1.80
N LEU A 213 -6.26 -4.55 2.07
CA LEU A 213 -5.34 -3.93 3.00
C LEU A 213 -5.51 -4.47 4.43
N HIS A 214 -6.73 -4.82 4.83
CA HIS A 214 -6.99 -5.48 6.11
C HIS A 214 -6.36 -6.88 6.17
N LEU A 215 -6.53 -7.69 5.12
CA LEU A 215 -5.89 -9.02 5.03
C LEU A 215 -4.36 -8.91 5.06
N ARG A 216 -3.78 -7.97 4.30
CA ARG A 216 -2.33 -7.70 4.32
C ARG A 216 -1.83 -7.30 5.71
N SER A 217 -2.62 -6.52 6.48
CA SER A 217 -2.27 -6.19 7.87
C SER A 217 -2.21 -7.42 8.76
N ARG A 218 -3.17 -8.34 8.64
CA ARG A 218 -3.16 -9.61 9.37
C ARG A 218 -1.96 -10.47 9.00
N SER A 219 -1.68 -10.64 7.71
CA SER A 219 -0.53 -11.43 7.26
C SER A 219 0.80 -10.85 7.73
N ARG A 220 0.92 -9.51 7.82
CA ARG A 220 2.12 -8.88 8.41
C ARG A 220 2.25 -9.16 9.90
N LEU A 221 1.16 -9.13 10.65
CA LEU A 221 1.17 -9.49 12.07
C LEU A 221 1.60 -10.95 12.27
N GLU A 222 1.07 -11.86 11.47
CA GLU A 222 1.43 -13.29 11.49
C GLU A 222 2.92 -13.47 11.14
N GLY A 223 3.43 -12.77 10.13
CA GLY A 223 4.84 -12.76 9.76
C GLY A 223 5.75 -12.23 10.87
N SER A 224 5.36 -11.14 11.53
CA SER A 224 6.09 -10.57 12.67
C SER A 224 6.13 -11.52 13.87
N ALA A 225 5.03 -12.21 14.15
CA ALA A 225 4.98 -13.23 15.21
C ALA A 225 5.90 -14.42 14.88
N ALA A 226 5.94 -14.87 13.64
CA ALA A 226 6.82 -15.94 13.19
C ALA A 226 8.31 -15.53 13.29
N LEU A 227 8.64 -14.29 12.92
CA LEU A 227 9.99 -13.73 13.09
C LEU A 227 10.38 -13.69 14.58
N HIS A 228 9.49 -13.21 15.44
CA HIS A 228 9.75 -13.17 16.88
C HIS A 228 10.02 -14.56 17.44
N ALA A 229 9.21 -15.56 17.10
CA ALA A 229 9.43 -16.94 17.53
C ALA A 229 10.79 -17.49 17.04
N TYR A 230 11.19 -17.19 15.81
CA TYR A 230 12.49 -17.56 15.28
C TYR A 230 13.65 -16.91 16.05
N LEU A 231 13.57 -15.62 16.35
CA LEU A 231 14.59 -14.90 17.12
C LEU A 231 14.73 -15.47 18.54
N GLN A 232 13.62 -15.84 19.19
CA GLN A 232 13.64 -16.52 20.49
C GLN A 232 14.36 -17.89 20.41
N GLY A 233 14.13 -18.65 19.34
CA GLY A 233 14.82 -19.93 19.10
C GLY A 233 16.35 -19.75 18.98
N ILE A 234 16.80 -18.75 18.23
CA ILE A 234 18.23 -18.41 18.10
C ILE A 234 18.84 -18.06 19.46
N ALA A 235 18.20 -17.20 20.24
CA ALA A 235 18.69 -16.76 21.55
C ALA A 235 18.85 -17.95 22.52
N GLN A 236 17.88 -18.87 22.53
CA GLN A 236 17.94 -20.08 23.38
C GLN A 236 19.04 -21.07 22.96
N GLN A 237 19.33 -21.15 21.66
CA GLN A 237 20.42 -22.00 21.16
C GLN A 237 21.79 -21.47 21.58
N ILE A 238 22.00 -20.16 21.52
CA ILE A 238 23.24 -19.50 21.99
C ILE A 238 23.45 -19.79 23.49
N THR A 239 22.42 -19.61 24.33
CA THR A 239 22.50 -19.81 25.79
C THR A 239 22.77 -21.26 26.19
N LYS A 240 22.40 -22.26 25.38
CA LYS A 240 22.66 -23.69 25.66
C LYS A 240 24.05 -24.15 25.25
N THR A 241 24.78 -23.34 24.48
CA THR A 241 26.12 -23.69 23.96
C THR A 241 27.23 -23.19 24.85
N PHE A 242 26.91 -22.34 25.85
CA PHE A 242 27.78 -21.87 26.92
C PHE A 242 27.39 -22.51 28.27
#